data_18c37047fb3a815dcaa802e6abd6e3ef
#
_entry.id   18c37047fb3a815dcaa802e6abd6e3ef
#
_cell.length_a   1.000
_cell.length_b   1.000
_cell.length_c   1.000
_cell.angle_alpha   90.00
_cell.angle_beta   90.00
_cell.angle_gamma   90.00
#
_symmetry.space_group_name_H-M   'P 1'
#
loop_
_entity.id
_entity.type
_entity.pdbx_description
1 polymer ?
#
loop_
_entity_poly.entity_id
_entity_poly.type
_entity_poly.pdbx_seq_one_letter_code
_entity_poly.pdbx_strand_id
1 'polypeptide(L)'
;MTDAPVLIRREGRAGRITLNRAGALHALNKEMCEIMIAALQDWRNDASVELVLIDHAEGTRGFCAGGDVLLLSESGKTDGKEGAEFFATEYQLNTLISEYPKPYVALMDGITMGGGVGISVHGTHRVATERTVFAMPETGIGLIPDVGGGYFLPRLEGELGTWLALTGARLKGKDVLAAGIATHYCDSAALVELSNAICTDGLSALNGLETTATGSFEAHTEELDRLFKGDSVEDIIEALKTGGDWAKAQAETLASKSPLSTKLSLRQVREGVNASFRGVMEMEYRIASRLIKTDNFQEGVRAVLIDRDNAPNWSPAPLSAISESEIDAFFAPLETGPLTFLETN
;
A
#
# COMPACT_ATOMS: atom_id res chain seq x y z
N MET A 1 -21.68 15.86 -14.44
CA MET A 1 -20.70 15.26 -13.48
C MET A 1 -19.38 15.91 -13.80
N THR A 2 -18.63 16.36 -12.81
CA THR A 2 -17.30 16.93 -13.05
C THR A 2 -16.34 15.82 -13.45
N ASP A 3 -15.51 16.05 -14.48
CA ASP A 3 -14.50 15.07 -14.95
C ASP A 3 -13.26 15.02 -14.05
N ALA A 4 -13.29 15.72 -12.89
CA ALA A 4 -12.16 15.75 -11.97
C ALA A 4 -11.90 14.35 -11.40
N PRO A 5 -10.62 13.89 -11.39
CA PRO A 5 -10.26 12.54 -10.92
C PRO A 5 -10.39 12.36 -9.41
N VAL A 6 -10.46 13.46 -8.67
CA VAL A 6 -10.72 13.53 -7.23
C VAL A 6 -11.72 14.65 -6.97
N LEU A 7 -12.78 14.36 -6.22
CA LEU A 7 -13.77 15.34 -5.81
C LEU A 7 -13.47 15.82 -4.39
N ILE A 8 -13.28 17.12 -4.23
CA ILE A 8 -12.98 17.77 -2.97
C ILE A 8 -14.18 18.59 -2.51
N ARG A 9 -14.68 18.32 -1.30
CA ARG A 9 -15.86 19.01 -0.74
C ARG A 9 -15.68 19.28 0.75
N ARG A 10 -16.31 20.35 1.23
CA ARG A 10 -16.63 20.51 2.65
C ARG A 10 -18.06 20.04 2.84
N GLU A 11 -18.26 19.09 3.72
CA GLU A 11 -19.57 18.48 3.96
C GLU A 11 -19.78 18.31 5.47
N GLY A 12 -20.69 19.12 6.02
CA GLY A 12 -20.84 19.21 7.48
C GLY A 12 -19.53 19.61 8.17
N ARG A 13 -19.02 18.72 9.03
CA ARG A 13 -17.77 18.87 9.80
C ARG A 13 -16.55 18.29 9.07
N ALA A 14 -16.76 17.64 7.94
CA ALA A 14 -15.72 16.91 7.23
C ALA A 14 -15.19 17.66 6.00
N GLY A 15 -13.88 17.57 5.77
CA GLY A 15 -13.29 17.68 4.47
C GLY A 15 -13.39 16.30 3.78
N ARG A 16 -14.22 16.19 2.74
CA ARG A 16 -14.46 14.93 2.05
C ARG A 16 -13.70 14.85 0.72
N ILE A 17 -12.94 13.79 0.58
CA ILE A 17 -12.17 13.41 -0.61
C ILE A 17 -12.86 12.19 -1.22
N THR A 18 -13.33 12.29 -2.46
CA THR A 18 -13.91 11.14 -3.19
C THR A 18 -13.08 10.85 -4.42
N LEU A 19 -12.49 9.65 -4.48
CA LEU A 19 -11.77 9.17 -5.65
C LEU A 19 -12.75 8.94 -6.80
N ASN A 20 -12.47 9.51 -7.99
CA ASN A 20 -13.43 9.57 -9.10
C ASN A 20 -12.83 9.14 -10.44
N ARG A 21 -11.84 8.27 -10.45
CA ARG A 21 -11.21 7.71 -11.66
C ARG A 21 -11.66 6.26 -11.88
N ALA A 22 -12.97 6.05 -12.05
CA ALA A 22 -13.61 4.72 -12.12
C ALA A 22 -13.02 3.80 -13.20
N GLY A 23 -12.68 4.34 -14.38
CA GLY A 23 -12.12 3.59 -15.51
C GLY A 23 -10.78 2.91 -15.22
N ALA A 24 -10.02 3.41 -14.24
CA ALA A 24 -8.75 2.85 -13.79
C ALA A 24 -8.82 2.30 -12.35
N LEU A 25 -10.00 1.95 -11.84
CA LEU A 25 -10.20 1.53 -10.44
C LEU A 25 -9.55 2.51 -9.44
N HIS A 26 -9.66 3.79 -9.73
CA HIS A 26 -9.09 4.88 -8.93
C HIS A 26 -7.56 4.82 -8.72
N ALA A 27 -6.81 4.14 -9.61
CA ALA A 27 -5.36 4.14 -9.56
C ALA A 27 -4.83 5.58 -9.55
N LEU A 28 -3.90 5.86 -8.63
CA LEU A 28 -3.37 7.18 -8.39
C LEU A 28 -2.42 7.63 -9.50
N ASN A 29 -2.51 8.88 -9.83
CA ASN A 29 -1.51 9.59 -10.63
C ASN A 29 -1.06 10.87 -9.89
N LYS A 30 -0.06 11.56 -10.42
CA LYS A 30 0.51 12.76 -9.79
C LYS A 30 -0.55 13.83 -9.54
N GLU A 31 -1.44 14.09 -10.51
CA GLU A 31 -2.53 15.07 -10.40
C GLU A 31 -3.46 14.77 -9.22
N MET A 32 -3.86 13.51 -9.04
CA MET A 32 -4.70 13.10 -7.91
C MET A 32 -4.01 13.36 -6.57
N CYS A 33 -2.72 13.03 -6.47
CA CYS A 33 -1.93 13.27 -5.27
C CYS A 33 -1.81 14.78 -4.96
N GLU A 34 -1.55 15.61 -5.98
CA GLU A 34 -1.46 17.06 -5.85
C GLU A 34 -2.78 17.69 -5.39
N ILE A 35 -3.93 17.23 -5.95
CA ILE A 35 -5.26 17.67 -5.52
C ILE A 35 -5.50 17.34 -4.04
N MET A 36 -5.18 16.11 -3.62
CA MET A 36 -5.35 15.67 -2.23
C MET A 36 -4.42 16.44 -1.28
N ILE A 37 -3.16 16.66 -1.65
CA ILE A 37 -2.22 17.47 -0.86
C ILE A 37 -2.77 18.88 -0.66
N ALA A 38 -3.20 19.53 -1.73
CA ALA A 38 -3.75 20.90 -1.66
C ALA A 38 -4.97 20.97 -0.73
N ALA A 39 -5.88 20.01 -0.81
CA ALA A 39 -7.06 19.94 0.05
C ALA A 39 -6.68 19.73 1.53
N LEU A 40 -5.75 18.82 1.82
CA LEU A 40 -5.28 18.55 3.17
C LEU A 40 -4.57 19.76 3.77
N GLN A 41 -3.77 20.48 2.99
CA GLN A 41 -3.11 21.72 3.43
C GLN A 41 -4.14 22.84 3.73
N ASP A 42 -5.15 23.01 2.86
CA ASP A 42 -6.24 23.99 3.07
C ASP A 42 -7.03 23.70 4.35
N TRP A 43 -7.32 22.43 4.63
CA TRP A 43 -8.12 22.02 5.79
C TRP A 43 -7.34 21.90 7.10
N ARG A 44 -6.01 21.84 7.04
CA ARG A 44 -5.17 21.60 8.21
C ARG A 44 -5.46 22.55 9.36
N ASN A 45 -5.55 23.85 9.07
CA ASN A 45 -5.78 24.91 10.05
C ASN A 45 -7.20 25.50 10.01
N ASP A 46 -8.09 24.94 9.18
CA ASP A 46 -9.48 25.39 9.08
C ASP A 46 -10.32 24.80 10.23
N ALA A 47 -10.73 25.64 11.18
CA ALA A 47 -11.53 25.21 12.33
C ALA A 47 -12.91 24.65 11.94
N SER A 48 -13.43 24.94 10.73
CA SER A 48 -14.70 24.39 10.24
C SER A 48 -14.59 22.94 9.75
N VAL A 49 -13.37 22.45 9.50
CA VAL A 49 -13.09 21.07 9.15
C VAL A 49 -12.49 20.37 10.37
N GLU A 50 -13.26 19.49 11.00
CA GLU A 50 -12.85 18.79 12.22
C GLU A 50 -12.15 17.45 11.93
N LEU A 51 -12.46 16.84 10.77
CA LEU A 51 -11.89 15.57 10.30
C LEU A 51 -11.81 15.53 8.78
N VAL A 52 -11.05 14.58 8.27
CA VAL A 52 -11.03 14.24 6.84
C VAL A 52 -11.69 12.89 6.64
N LEU A 53 -12.54 12.78 5.61
CA LEU A 53 -13.14 11.54 5.15
C LEU A 53 -12.67 11.27 3.72
N ILE A 54 -12.09 10.09 3.46
CA ILE A 54 -11.79 9.64 2.11
C ILE A 54 -12.61 8.41 1.76
N ASP A 55 -13.20 8.46 0.57
CA ASP A 55 -14.00 7.40 -0.03
C ASP A 55 -13.80 7.35 -1.56
N HIS A 56 -14.59 6.55 -2.25
CA HIS A 56 -14.58 6.48 -3.71
C HIS A 56 -16.00 6.63 -4.28
N ALA A 57 -16.08 6.94 -5.57
CA ALA A 57 -17.35 7.13 -6.27
C ALA A 57 -18.21 5.86 -6.22
N GLU A 58 -19.50 6.06 -5.94
CA GLU A 58 -20.48 4.97 -5.86
C GLU A 58 -20.52 4.13 -7.15
N GLY A 59 -20.85 2.85 -7.01
CA GLY A 59 -21.02 1.93 -8.14
C GLY A 59 -19.70 1.43 -8.73
N THR A 60 -18.55 1.77 -8.17
CA THR A 60 -17.23 1.26 -8.57
C THR A 60 -16.83 0.03 -7.76
N ARG A 61 -15.88 -0.77 -8.28
CA ARG A 61 -15.52 -2.09 -7.71
C ARG A 61 -14.46 -2.03 -6.60
N GLY A 62 -13.95 -0.86 -6.28
CA GLY A 62 -12.89 -0.76 -5.30
C GLY A 62 -12.55 0.65 -4.90
N PHE A 63 -11.92 0.76 -3.73
CA PHE A 63 -11.45 2.01 -3.19
C PHE A 63 -10.31 2.59 -4.05
N CYS A 64 -9.21 1.84 -4.21
CA CYS A 64 -8.10 2.24 -5.07
C CYS A 64 -7.19 1.04 -5.35
N ALA A 65 -6.89 0.81 -6.63
CA ALA A 65 -6.10 -0.35 -7.08
C ALA A 65 -4.58 -0.13 -7.07
N GLY A 66 -4.08 1.02 -6.60
CA GLY A 66 -2.65 1.33 -6.54
C GLY A 66 -2.27 2.61 -7.28
N GLY A 67 -1.01 2.75 -7.64
CA GLY A 67 -0.50 3.80 -8.52
C GLY A 67 -0.68 3.46 -10.01
N ASP A 68 -0.49 4.44 -10.88
CA ASP A 68 -0.53 4.25 -12.34
C ASP A 68 0.76 3.56 -12.83
N VAL A 69 0.79 2.22 -12.69
CA VAL A 69 1.94 1.38 -13.01
C VAL A 69 2.36 1.46 -14.48
N LEU A 70 1.42 1.73 -15.40
CA LEU A 70 1.74 1.91 -16.81
C LEU A 70 2.57 3.17 -17.04
N LEU A 71 2.21 4.28 -16.39
CA LEU A 71 3.01 5.51 -16.40
C LEU A 71 4.43 5.25 -15.85
N LEU A 72 4.53 4.54 -14.73
CA LEU A 72 5.83 4.18 -14.14
C LEU A 72 6.68 3.34 -15.11
N SER A 73 6.07 2.38 -15.80
CA SER A 73 6.77 1.54 -16.79
C SER A 73 7.26 2.38 -17.97
N GLU A 74 6.44 3.25 -18.54
CA GLU A 74 6.86 4.12 -19.65
C GLU A 74 8.00 5.09 -19.20
N SER A 75 7.91 5.64 -18.00
CA SER A 75 8.97 6.46 -17.43
C SER A 75 10.27 5.68 -17.27
N GLY A 76 10.19 4.45 -16.74
CA GLY A 76 11.35 3.58 -16.49
C GLY A 76 12.09 3.16 -17.78
N LYS A 77 11.40 3.09 -18.92
CA LYS A 77 12.00 2.84 -20.25
C LYS A 77 12.84 4.01 -20.77
N THR A 78 12.74 5.17 -20.12
CA THR A 78 13.49 6.37 -20.46
C THR A 78 14.48 6.71 -19.33
N ASP A 79 14.41 7.90 -18.75
CA ASP A 79 15.30 8.31 -17.66
C ASP A 79 14.73 8.04 -16.26
N GLY A 80 13.47 7.63 -16.15
CA GLY A 80 12.77 7.35 -14.90
C GLY A 80 12.34 8.59 -14.11
N LYS A 81 12.53 9.79 -14.69
CA LYS A 81 12.30 11.05 -13.97
C LYS A 81 10.84 11.26 -13.61
N GLU A 82 9.93 11.06 -14.56
CA GLU A 82 8.49 11.23 -14.33
C GLU A 82 7.97 10.28 -13.24
N GLY A 83 8.43 9.02 -13.24
CA GLY A 83 8.10 8.05 -12.20
C GLY A 83 8.65 8.44 -10.84
N ALA A 84 9.89 8.93 -10.77
CA ALA A 84 10.47 9.43 -9.53
C ALA A 84 9.72 10.68 -9.00
N GLU A 85 9.27 11.58 -9.88
CA GLU A 85 8.43 12.72 -9.50
C GLU A 85 7.06 12.28 -8.98
N PHE A 86 6.46 11.25 -9.58
CA PHE A 86 5.21 10.67 -9.09
C PHE A 86 5.41 10.08 -7.69
N PHE A 87 6.41 9.23 -7.47
CA PHE A 87 6.72 8.69 -6.13
C PHE A 87 6.99 9.79 -5.11
N ALA A 88 7.76 10.82 -5.47
CA ALA A 88 8.02 11.94 -4.56
C ALA A 88 6.72 12.61 -4.12
N THR A 89 5.77 12.83 -5.05
CA THR A 89 4.48 13.46 -4.75
C THR A 89 3.59 12.54 -3.90
N GLU A 90 3.50 11.26 -4.26
CA GLU A 90 2.72 10.26 -3.54
C GLU A 90 3.24 10.07 -2.11
N TYR A 91 4.56 9.97 -1.92
CA TYR A 91 5.16 9.78 -0.61
C TYR A 91 5.08 11.04 0.28
N GLN A 92 5.06 12.22 -0.32
CA GLN A 92 4.69 13.45 0.40
C GLN A 92 3.25 13.40 0.89
N LEU A 93 2.31 12.90 0.07
CA LEU A 93 0.92 12.71 0.46
C LEU A 93 0.79 11.70 1.60
N ASN A 94 1.45 10.54 1.50
CA ASN A 94 1.44 9.51 2.54
C ASN A 94 1.99 10.06 3.87
N THR A 95 3.07 10.86 3.81
CA THR A 95 3.65 11.52 4.98
C THR A 95 2.68 12.54 5.58
N LEU A 96 2.05 13.35 4.74
CA LEU A 96 1.06 14.33 5.17
C LEU A 96 -0.13 13.66 5.88
N ILE A 97 -0.63 12.52 5.37
CA ILE A 97 -1.69 11.74 6.00
C ILE A 97 -1.24 11.16 7.34
N SER A 98 -0.04 10.57 7.41
CA SER A 98 0.52 9.98 8.63
C SER A 98 0.73 11.02 9.76
N GLU A 99 1.05 12.26 9.40
CA GLU A 99 1.33 13.35 10.33
C GLU A 99 0.16 14.35 10.42
N TYR A 100 -1.02 13.97 9.90
CA TYR A 100 -2.14 14.90 9.85
C TYR A 100 -2.70 15.19 11.26
N PRO A 101 -2.88 16.47 11.64
CA PRO A 101 -3.26 16.83 13.02
C PRO A 101 -4.72 16.56 13.37
N LYS A 102 -5.55 16.25 12.36
CA LYS A 102 -6.98 15.94 12.54
C LYS A 102 -7.25 14.49 12.23
N PRO A 103 -8.33 13.91 12.75
CA PRO A 103 -8.73 12.55 12.38
C PRO A 103 -8.87 12.40 10.86
N TYR A 104 -8.29 11.33 10.33
CA TYR A 104 -8.39 10.94 8.94
C TYR A 104 -9.08 9.58 8.86
N VAL A 105 -10.26 9.55 8.25
CA VAL A 105 -11.13 8.37 8.16
C VAL A 105 -11.13 7.87 6.72
N ALA A 106 -10.75 6.61 6.50
CA ALA A 106 -10.78 5.97 5.18
C ALA A 106 -11.86 4.88 5.14
N LEU A 107 -12.77 4.97 4.17
CA LEU A 107 -13.77 3.93 3.88
C LEU A 107 -13.21 3.02 2.78
N MET A 108 -12.56 1.92 3.19
CA MET A 108 -11.83 1.00 2.30
C MET A 108 -12.76 -0.06 1.70
N ASP A 109 -13.73 0.34 0.88
CA ASP A 109 -14.69 -0.59 0.31
C ASP A 109 -14.21 -1.15 -1.04
N GLY A 110 -14.10 -2.46 -1.14
CA GLY A 110 -13.61 -3.17 -2.34
C GLY A 110 -12.07 -3.21 -2.44
N ILE A 111 -11.53 -3.15 -3.65
CA ILE A 111 -10.08 -3.28 -3.89
C ILE A 111 -9.32 -2.11 -3.25
N THR A 112 -8.36 -2.44 -2.39
CA THR A 112 -7.47 -1.50 -1.68
C THR A 112 -6.05 -2.07 -1.76
N MET A 113 -5.25 -1.60 -2.72
CA MET A 113 -3.92 -2.15 -3.02
C MET A 113 -2.91 -1.04 -3.30
N GLY A 114 -1.62 -1.28 -3.06
CA GLY A 114 -0.53 -0.35 -3.36
C GLY A 114 -0.81 1.08 -2.91
N GLY A 115 -0.79 2.06 -3.82
CA GLY A 115 -1.12 3.47 -3.50
C GLY A 115 -2.46 3.64 -2.77
N GLY A 116 -3.45 2.76 -3.00
CA GLY A 116 -4.70 2.76 -2.24
C GLY A 116 -4.51 2.43 -0.75
N VAL A 117 -3.53 1.58 -0.44
CA VAL A 117 -3.11 1.34 0.94
C VAL A 117 -2.45 2.60 1.50
N GLY A 118 -1.55 3.24 0.73
CA GLY A 118 -0.85 4.45 1.16
C GLY A 118 -1.76 5.61 1.54
N ILE A 119 -2.88 5.80 0.85
CA ILE A 119 -3.85 6.86 1.16
C ILE A 119 -4.90 6.47 2.21
N SER A 120 -4.83 5.26 2.76
CA SER A 120 -5.78 4.76 3.77
C SER A 120 -5.12 4.32 5.07
N VAL A 121 -4.08 3.45 5.01
CA VAL A 121 -3.54 2.74 6.19
C VAL A 121 -2.93 3.68 7.23
N HIS A 122 -2.43 4.83 6.81
CA HIS A 122 -1.80 5.83 7.69
C HIS A 122 -2.81 6.75 8.36
N GLY A 123 -4.09 6.69 7.96
CA GLY A 123 -5.18 7.41 8.63
C GLY A 123 -5.48 6.84 10.02
N THR A 124 -6.08 7.66 10.86
CA THR A 124 -6.41 7.29 12.25
C THR A 124 -7.53 6.26 12.35
N HIS A 125 -8.48 6.28 11.40
CA HIS A 125 -9.63 5.38 11.37
C HIS A 125 -9.77 4.78 9.97
N ARG A 126 -9.88 3.47 9.91
CA ARG A 126 -9.95 2.70 8.64
C ARG A 126 -11.10 1.73 8.75
N VAL A 127 -12.11 1.94 7.92
CA VAL A 127 -13.34 1.12 7.91
C VAL A 127 -13.27 0.15 6.74
N ALA A 128 -13.23 -1.15 7.04
CA ALA A 128 -13.33 -2.21 6.04
C ALA A 128 -14.79 -2.69 5.91
N THR A 129 -15.10 -3.33 4.79
CA THR A 129 -16.39 -3.99 4.52
C THR A 129 -16.16 -5.44 4.08
N GLU A 130 -17.24 -6.21 3.90
CA GLU A 130 -17.18 -7.56 3.33
C GLU A 130 -16.58 -7.58 1.91
N ARG A 131 -16.60 -6.43 1.22
CA ARG A 131 -16.06 -6.27 -0.13
C ARG A 131 -14.59 -5.91 -0.14
N THR A 132 -14.04 -5.47 0.98
CA THR A 132 -12.63 -5.05 1.07
C THR A 132 -11.70 -6.20 0.67
N VAL A 133 -10.80 -5.91 -0.27
CA VAL A 133 -9.70 -6.80 -0.68
C VAL A 133 -8.40 -6.01 -0.56
N PHE A 134 -7.71 -6.25 0.53
CA PHE A 134 -6.40 -5.64 0.80
C PHE A 134 -5.28 -6.53 0.25
N ALA A 135 -4.28 -5.92 -0.38
CA ALA A 135 -3.00 -6.57 -0.69
C ALA A 135 -1.90 -5.54 -0.97
N MET A 136 -0.64 -5.99 -0.77
CA MET A 136 0.58 -5.33 -1.29
C MET A 136 1.22 -6.29 -2.31
N PRO A 137 0.75 -6.30 -3.59
CA PRO A 137 1.12 -7.32 -4.57
C PRO A 137 2.39 -6.99 -5.36
N GLU A 138 3.15 -5.98 -4.96
CA GLU A 138 4.22 -5.32 -5.71
C GLU A 138 5.34 -6.27 -6.13
N THR A 139 5.66 -7.27 -5.32
CA THR A 139 6.67 -8.31 -5.66
C THR A 139 6.29 -9.13 -6.90
N GLY A 140 5.00 -9.18 -7.22
CA GLY A 140 4.47 -9.82 -8.42
C GLY A 140 4.65 -9.01 -9.71
N ILE A 141 5.01 -7.73 -9.60
CA ILE A 141 5.27 -6.84 -10.73
C ILE A 141 6.68 -6.26 -10.74
N GLY A 142 7.60 -6.80 -9.93
CA GLY A 142 8.97 -6.32 -9.88
C GLY A 142 9.16 -5.02 -9.11
N LEU A 143 8.24 -4.67 -8.20
CA LEU A 143 8.33 -3.54 -7.29
C LEU A 143 8.39 -4.03 -5.83
N ILE A 144 8.47 -3.15 -4.86
CA ILE A 144 8.38 -3.44 -3.42
C ILE A 144 7.04 -2.94 -2.87
N PRO A 145 6.56 -3.45 -1.71
CA PRO A 145 5.47 -2.85 -0.94
C PRO A 145 5.90 -1.47 -0.42
N ASP A 146 5.71 -0.44 -1.23
CA ASP A 146 6.05 0.96 -0.94
C ASP A 146 4.93 1.69 -0.18
N VAL A 147 4.79 2.98 -0.36
CA VAL A 147 3.77 3.88 0.24
C VAL A 147 3.66 3.76 1.76
N GLY A 148 4.77 3.50 2.43
CA GLY A 148 4.86 3.24 3.87
C GLY A 148 4.71 1.77 4.25
N GLY A 149 4.77 0.84 3.29
CA GLY A 149 4.76 -0.60 3.53
C GLY A 149 5.85 -1.03 4.50
N GLY A 150 7.07 -0.53 4.32
CA GLY A 150 8.18 -0.76 5.25
C GLY A 150 7.97 -0.19 6.64
N TYR A 151 6.96 0.65 6.84
CA TYR A 151 6.60 1.16 8.17
C TYR A 151 5.49 0.35 8.83
N PHE A 152 4.36 0.14 8.15
CA PHE A 152 3.20 -0.49 8.81
C PHE A 152 3.30 -2.02 8.83
N LEU A 153 3.82 -2.68 7.77
CA LEU A 153 3.91 -4.13 7.71
C LEU A 153 4.73 -4.73 8.87
N PRO A 154 5.95 -4.25 9.19
CA PRO A 154 6.72 -4.82 10.31
C PRO A 154 6.12 -4.51 11.68
N ARG A 155 5.05 -3.74 11.77
CA ARG A 155 4.31 -3.42 13.01
C ARG A 155 3.03 -4.22 13.19
N LEU A 156 2.70 -5.07 12.22
CA LEU A 156 1.67 -6.09 12.38
C LEU A 156 2.17 -7.20 13.31
N GLU A 157 1.25 -7.99 13.86
CA GLU A 157 1.60 -9.03 14.81
C GLU A 157 2.47 -10.13 14.17
N GLY A 158 3.51 -10.54 14.87
CA GLY A 158 4.42 -11.59 14.43
C GLY A 158 5.05 -11.31 13.06
N GLU A 159 5.11 -12.33 12.22
CA GLU A 159 5.62 -12.25 10.84
C GLU A 159 4.52 -12.01 9.78
N LEU A 160 3.32 -11.63 10.21
CA LEU A 160 2.19 -11.35 9.30
C LEU A 160 2.58 -10.33 8.22
N GLY A 161 3.28 -9.26 8.61
CA GLY A 161 3.75 -8.24 7.68
C GLY A 161 4.78 -8.76 6.69
N THR A 162 5.69 -9.61 7.12
CA THR A 162 6.68 -10.25 6.23
C THR A 162 5.99 -11.15 5.21
N TRP A 163 5.02 -11.96 5.65
CA TRP A 163 4.23 -12.79 4.74
C TRP A 163 3.49 -11.97 3.70
N LEU A 164 2.78 -10.91 4.12
CA LEU A 164 2.04 -10.02 3.20
C LEU A 164 2.98 -9.34 2.20
N ALA A 165 4.14 -8.84 2.68
CA ALA A 165 5.11 -8.15 1.84
C ALA A 165 5.70 -9.04 0.75
N LEU A 166 6.10 -10.26 1.12
CA LEU A 166 6.81 -11.16 0.20
C LEU A 166 5.88 -11.85 -0.78
N THR A 167 4.69 -12.27 -0.32
CA THR A 167 3.78 -13.09 -1.13
C THR A 167 2.74 -12.27 -1.89
N GLY A 168 2.45 -11.05 -1.43
CA GLY A 168 1.31 -10.27 -1.93
C GLY A 168 -0.03 -10.92 -1.59
N ALA A 169 -0.11 -11.63 -0.46
CA ALA A 169 -1.31 -12.31 -0.02
C ALA A 169 -2.48 -11.33 0.15
N ARG A 170 -3.68 -11.82 -0.13
CA ARG A 170 -4.90 -11.01 -0.09
C ARG A 170 -5.67 -11.28 1.19
N LEU A 171 -5.89 -10.23 1.97
CA LEU A 171 -6.83 -10.25 3.08
C LEU A 171 -8.19 -9.73 2.62
N LYS A 172 -9.27 -10.35 3.07
CA LYS A 172 -10.63 -10.00 2.63
C LYS A 172 -11.55 -9.78 3.83
N GLY A 173 -12.43 -8.78 3.69
CA GLY A 173 -13.46 -8.55 4.68
C GLY A 173 -12.89 -8.42 6.10
N LYS A 174 -13.37 -9.28 7.00
CA LYS A 174 -12.95 -9.27 8.41
C LYS A 174 -11.49 -9.66 8.66
N ASP A 175 -10.82 -10.32 7.70
CA ASP A 175 -9.38 -10.58 7.82
C ASP A 175 -8.58 -9.27 7.88
N VAL A 176 -9.06 -8.20 7.20
CA VAL A 176 -8.41 -6.89 7.21
C VAL A 176 -8.49 -6.23 8.58
N LEU A 177 -9.61 -6.43 9.29
CA LEU A 177 -9.79 -6.00 10.67
C LEU A 177 -8.94 -6.83 11.62
N ALA A 178 -8.98 -8.16 11.50
CA ALA A 178 -8.21 -9.09 12.34
C ALA A 178 -6.69 -8.85 12.24
N ALA A 179 -6.21 -8.48 11.06
CA ALA A 179 -4.80 -8.14 10.83
C ALA A 179 -4.39 -6.76 11.42
N GLY A 180 -5.33 -5.98 11.99
CA GLY A 180 -5.05 -4.62 12.48
C GLY A 180 -4.86 -3.58 11.37
N ILE A 181 -5.06 -3.94 10.11
CA ILE A 181 -4.99 -3.03 8.96
C ILE A 181 -6.21 -2.11 8.96
N ALA A 182 -7.43 -2.63 9.13
CA ALA A 182 -8.59 -1.83 9.46
C ALA A 182 -8.72 -1.65 10.98
N THR A 183 -9.42 -0.58 11.40
CA THR A 183 -9.76 -0.28 12.80
C THR A 183 -11.23 -0.58 13.10
N HIS A 184 -12.05 -0.58 12.06
CA HIS A 184 -13.50 -0.80 12.15
C HIS A 184 -13.97 -1.63 10.95
N TYR A 185 -15.12 -2.27 11.15
CA TYR A 185 -15.79 -3.01 10.09
C TYR A 185 -17.30 -2.72 10.11
N CYS A 186 -17.89 -2.59 8.93
CA CYS A 186 -19.34 -2.52 8.74
C CYS A 186 -19.73 -3.21 7.42
N ASP A 187 -21.00 -3.50 7.25
CA ASP A 187 -21.53 -3.97 5.98
C ASP A 187 -21.50 -2.84 4.95
N SER A 188 -21.15 -3.15 3.72
CA SER A 188 -21.06 -2.16 2.62
C SER A 188 -22.39 -1.44 2.34
N ALA A 189 -23.51 -2.10 2.63
CA ALA A 189 -24.84 -1.49 2.52
C ALA A 189 -25.05 -0.30 3.47
N ALA A 190 -24.28 -0.21 4.58
CA ALA A 190 -24.37 0.87 5.54
C ALA A 190 -23.46 2.07 5.20
N LEU A 191 -22.57 1.96 4.20
CA LEU A 191 -21.53 2.97 3.96
C LEU A 191 -22.06 4.35 3.59
N VAL A 192 -23.14 4.43 2.83
CA VAL A 192 -23.74 5.72 2.44
C VAL A 192 -24.26 6.44 3.68
N GLU A 193 -24.97 5.74 4.55
CA GLU A 193 -25.48 6.30 5.81
C GLU A 193 -24.33 6.64 6.75
N LEU A 194 -23.33 5.75 6.88
CA LEU A 194 -22.14 5.98 7.71
C LEU A 194 -21.35 7.19 7.23
N SER A 195 -21.11 7.35 5.93
CA SER A 195 -20.38 8.50 5.40
C SER A 195 -21.08 9.83 5.70
N ASN A 196 -22.41 9.85 5.57
CA ASN A 196 -23.22 11.02 5.93
C ASN A 196 -23.17 11.31 7.43
N ALA A 197 -23.29 10.27 8.25
CA ALA A 197 -23.19 10.41 9.71
C ALA A 197 -21.80 10.89 10.15
N ILE A 198 -20.71 10.43 9.54
CA ILE A 198 -19.35 10.94 9.80
C ILE A 198 -19.28 12.44 9.47
N CYS A 199 -19.87 12.88 8.38
CA CYS A 199 -19.90 14.30 8.01
C CYS A 199 -20.71 15.18 8.97
N THR A 200 -21.78 14.66 9.57
CA THR A 200 -22.67 15.42 10.50
C THR A 200 -22.25 15.30 11.95
N ASP A 201 -21.99 14.08 12.41
CA ASP A 201 -21.80 13.73 13.81
C ASP A 201 -20.33 13.51 14.19
N GLY A 202 -19.44 13.51 13.19
CA GLY A 202 -18.01 13.30 13.40
C GLY A 202 -17.69 11.84 13.76
N LEU A 203 -16.64 11.63 14.55
CA LEU A 203 -16.17 10.29 14.92
C LEU A 203 -17.17 9.48 15.75
N SER A 204 -18.17 10.13 16.38
CA SER A 204 -19.21 9.39 17.11
C SER A 204 -20.03 8.45 16.22
N ALA A 205 -20.07 8.71 14.91
CA ALA A 205 -20.68 7.82 13.92
C ALA A 205 -20.01 6.44 13.81
N LEU A 206 -18.75 6.31 14.25
CA LEU A 206 -18.03 5.05 14.28
C LEU A 206 -18.35 4.19 15.52
N ASN A 207 -19.02 4.79 16.52
CA ASN A 207 -19.37 4.06 17.73
C ASN A 207 -20.34 2.91 17.43
N GLY A 208 -20.02 1.72 17.94
CA GLY A 208 -20.84 0.54 17.74
C GLY A 208 -20.50 -0.28 16.48
N LEU A 209 -19.57 0.17 15.64
CA LEU A 209 -18.99 -0.67 14.60
C LEU A 209 -18.11 -1.77 15.21
N GLU A 210 -17.95 -2.89 14.49
CA GLU A 210 -17.04 -3.94 14.91
C GLU A 210 -15.60 -3.44 14.89
N THR A 211 -14.87 -3.68 15.99
CA THR A 211 -13.44 -3.29 16.15
C THR A 211 -12.52 -4.49 16.36
N THR A 212 -13.06 -5.70 16.40
CA THR A 212 -12.31 -6.96 16.51
C THR A 212 -12.94 -8.02 15.62
N ALA A 213 -12.12 -8.90 15.09
CA ALA A 213 -12.57 -10.06 14.32
C ALA A 213 -11.55 -11.19 14.46
N THR A 214 -11.94 -12.39 14.06
CA THR A 214 -11.04 -13.53 13.88
C THR A 214 -10.72 -13.66 12.40
N GLY A 215 -9.43 -13.68 12.05
CA GLY A 215 -8.95 -13.78 10.68
C GLY A 215 -8.80 -15.24 10.23
N SER A 216 -9.06 -15.50 8.95
CA SER A 216 -8.86 -16.83 8.38
C SER A 216 -7.40 -17.29 8.41
N PHE A 217 -6.45 -16.34 8.40
CA PHE A 217 -5.00 -16.61 8.49
C PHE A 217 -4.55 -17.05 9.89
N GLU A 218 -5.35 -16.80 10.94
CA GLU A 218 -5.01 -17.12 12.33
C GLU A 218 -4.83 -18.63 12.57
N ALA A 219 -5.47 -19.47 11.76
CA ALA A 219 -5.24 -20.91 11.76
C ALA A 219 -3.79 -21.31 11.44
N HIS A 220 -3.01 -20.39 10.89
CA HIS A 220 -1.61 -20.59 10.46
C HIS A 220 -0.61 -19.70 11.20
N THR A 221 -1.03 -18.93 12.21
CA THR A 221 -0.16 -17.91 12.86
C THR A 221 1.13 -18.52 13.40
N GLU A 222 1.07 -19.64 14.15
CA GLU A 222 2.28 -20.27 14.68
C GLU A 222 3.23 -20.76 13.57
N GLU A 223 2.68 -21.31 12.51
CA GLU A 223 3.45 -21.78 11.36
C GLU A 223 4.03 -20.59 10.59
N LEU A 224 3.27 -19.53 10.40
CA LEU A 224 3.66 -18.28 9.77
C LEU A 224 4.84 -17.64 10.52
N ASP A 225 4.73 -17.43 11.82
CA ASP A 225 5.76 -16.82 12.65
C ASP A 225 7.06 -17.64 12.67
N ARG A 226 6.94 -18.96 12.63
CA ARG A 226 8.09 -19.85 12.59
C ARG A 226 8.80 -19.85 11.24
N LEU A 227 8.06 -19.76 10.13
CA LEU A 227 8.57 -19.99 8.78
C LEU A 227 9.02 -18.70 8.07
N PHE A 228 8.44 -17.54 8.41
CA PHE A 228 8.77 -16.25 7.79
C PHE A 228 9.80 -15.41 8.57
N LYS A 229 10.31 -15.90 9.69
CA LYS A 229 11.30 -15.18 10.52
C LYS A 229 12.73 -15.16 9.97
N GLY A 230 13.02 -15.86 8.87
CA GLY A 230 14.35 -15.95 8.27
C GLY A 230 14.94 -14.58 7.90
N ASP A 231 16.27 -14.48 7.97
CA ASP A 231 16.98 -13.25 7.59
C ASP A 231 17.24 -13.13 6.09
N SER A 232 17.05 -14.23 5.34
CA SER A 232 17.12 -14.25 3.89
C SER A 232 15.87 -14.90 3.27
N VAL A 233 15.55 -14.54 2.01
CA VAL A 233 14.43 -15.14 1.28
C VAL A 233 14.68 -16.63 1.05
N GLU A 234 15.93 -17.00 0.86
CA GLU A 234 16.38 -18.39 0.72
C GLU A 234 16.07 -19.20 2.00
N ASP A 235 16.39 -18.68 3.19
CA ASP A 235 16.08 -19.33 4.46
C ASP A 235 14.57 -19.50 4.67
N ILE A 236 13.78 -18.50 4.30
CA ILE A 236 12.30 -18.55 4.35
C ILE A 236 11.78 -19.65 3.43
N ILE A 237 12.27 -19.73 2.19
CA ILE A 237 11.85 -20.78 1.24
C ILE A 237 12.22 -22.17 1.77
N GLU A 238 13.43 -22.37 2.29
CA GLU A 238 13.84 -23.66 2.86
C GLU A 238 12.99 -24.03 4.10
N ALA A 239 12.68 -23.06 4.95
CA ALA A 239 11.79 -23.27 6.08
C ALA A 239 10.38 -23.68 5.62
N LEU A 240 9.80 -22.99 4.64
CA LEU A 240 8.47 -23.26 4.07
C LEU A 240 8.36 -24.68 3.52
N LYS A 241 9.41 -25.23 2.90
CA LYS A 241 9.44 -26.61 2.41
C LYS A 241 9.27 -27.66 3.52
N THR A 242 9.60 -27.31 4.76
CA THR A 242 9.46 -28.21 5.93
C THR A 242 8.07 -28.21 6.54
N GLY A 243 7.20 -27.27 6.16
CA GLY A 243 5.87 -27.11 6.70
C GLY A 243 4.80 -27.96 6.04
N GLY A 244 3.55 -27.76 6.45
CA GLY A 244 2.38 -28.42 5.91
C GLY A 244 2.00 -27.93 4.50
N ASP A 245 0.81 -28.29 4.05
CA ASP A 245 0.35 -27.96 2.69
C ASP A 245 0.20 -26.45 2.48
N TRP A 246 -0.23 -25.73 3.52
CA TRP A 246 -0.28 -24.26 3.48
C TRP A 246 1.11 -23.66 3.23
N ALA A 247 2.12 -24.11 3.98
CA ALA A 247 3.48 -23.59 3.85
C ALA A 247 4.07 -23.87 2.45
N LYS A 248 3.83 -25.07 1.91
CA LYS A 248 4.27 -25.42 0.55
C LYS A 248 3.63 -24.51 -0.50
N ALA A 249 2.32 -24.19 -0.36
CA ALA A 249 1.65 -23.24 -1.23
C ALA A 249 2.24 -21.81 -1.11
N GLN A 250 2.70 -21.40 0.09
CA GLN A 250 3.42 -20.13 0.24
C GLN A 250 4.79 -20.17 -0.45
N ALA A 251 5.52 -21.29 -0.39
CA ALA A 251 6.78 -21.45 -1.09
C ALA A 251 6.62 -21.34 -2.63
N GLU A 252 5.58 -21.96 -3.18
CA GLU A 252 5.24 -21.85 -4.60
C GLU A 252 4.86 -20.41 -4.98
N THR A 253 4.07 -19.74 -4.15
CA THR A 253 3.70 -18.33 -4.34
C THR A 253 4.95 -17.46 -4.34
N LEU A 254 5.85 -17.62 -3.36
CA LEU A 254 7.08 -16.85 -3.24
C LEU A 254 8.01 -17.09 -4.43
N ALA A 255 8.12 -18.34 -4.90
CA ALA A 255 8.90 -18.69 -6.08
C ALA A 255 8.39 -18.06 -7.39
N SER A 256 7.11 -17.65 -7.44
CA SER A 256 6.54 -16.95 -8.60
C SER A 256 6.84 -15.44 -8.63
N LYS A 257 7.33 -14.88 -7.51
CA LYS A 257 7.62 -13.44 -7.38
C LYS A 257 8.97 -13.06 -7.95
N SER A 258 9.18 -11.77 -8.21
CA SER A 258 10.48 -11.25 -8.61
C SER A 258 11.52 -11.52 -7.53
N PRO A 259 12.61 -12.27 -7.84
CA PRO A 259 13.68 -12.53 -6.88
C PRO A 259 14.33 -11.27 -6.32
N LEU A 260 14.54 -10.26 -7.17
CA LEU A 260 15.07 -8.96 -6.74
C LEU A 260 14.12 -8.26 -5.78
N SER A 261 12.84 -8.19 -6.14
CA SER A 261 11.83 -7.52 -5.32
C SER A 261 11.64 -8.20 -3.96
N THR A 262 11.65 -9.53 -3.90
CA THR A 262 11.49 -10.25 -2.63
C THR A 262 12.66 -10.01 -1.69
N LYS A 263 13.92 -10.00 -2.18
CA LYS A 263 15.09 -9.66 -1.37
C LYS A 263 15.03 -8.22 -0.85
N LEU A 264 14.70 -7.27 -1.73
CA LEU A 264 14.54 -5.87 -1.36
C LEU A 264 13.42 -5.68 -0.33
N SER A 265 12.27 -6.34 -0.53
CA SER A 265 11.12 -6.25 0.37
C SER A 265 11.41 -6.84 1.74
N LEU A 266 12.11 -7.98 1.82
CA LEU A 266 12.49 -8.55 3.11
C LEU A 266 13.39 -7.59 3.89
N ARG A 267 14.44 -7.07 3.25
CA ARG A 267 15.34 -6.12 3.89
C ARG A 267 14.63 -4.83 4.30
N GLN A 268 13.76 -4.28 3.44
CA GLN A 268 12.93 -3.13 3.75
C GLN A 268 12.10 -3.35 5.03
N VAL A 269 11.41 -4.49 5.14
CA VAL A 269 10.61 -4.84 6.30
C VAL A 269 11.47 -4.96 7.56
N ARG A 270 12.64 -5.62 7.47
CA ARG A 270 13.56 -5.78 8.60
C ARG A 270 14.15 -4.42 9.06
N GLU A 271 14.58 -3.56 8.16
CA GLU A 271 15.10 -2.23 8.50
C GLU A 271 13.98 -1.28 8.99
N GLY A 272 12.77 -1.45 8.48
CA GLY A 272 11.60 -0.64 8.81
C GLY A 272 11.10 -0.77 10.24
N VAL A 273 11.42 -1.89 10.94
CA VAL A 273 11.03 -2.11 12.37
C VAL A 273 11.39 -0.93 13.26
N ASN A 274 12.60 -0.40 13.10
CA ASN A 274 13.14 0.67 13.95
C ASN A 274 13.19 2.04 13.26
N ALA A 275 12.75 2.15 12.01
CA ALA A 275 12.80 3.39 11.26
C ALA A 275 11.61 4.31 11.60
N SER A 276 11.82 5.63 11.52
CA SER A 276 10.72 6.60 11.51
C SER A 276 9.93 6.52 10.20
N PHE A 277 8.69 7.04 10.19
CA PHE A 277 7.89 7.05 8.96
C PHE A 277 8.63 7.76 7.82
N ARG A 278 9.15 8.95 8.04
CA ARG A 278 9.93 9.71 7.04
C ARG A 278 11.17 8.94 6.58
N GLY A 279 11.88 8.27 7.51
CA GLY A 279 13.04 7.43 7.17
C GLY A 279 12.66 6.26 6.24
N VAL A 280 11.50 5.65 6.46
CA VAL A 280 10.96 4.62 5.57
C VAL A 280 10.60 5.21 4.20
N MET A 281 9.91 6.35 4.16
CA MET A 281 9.57 7.01 2.89
C MET A 281 10.82 7.37 2.05
N GLU A 282 11.89 7.84 2.71
CA GLU A 282 13.18 8.07 2.03
C GLU A 282 13.81 6.78 1.50
N MET A 283 13.76 5.70 2.29
CA MET A 283 14.26 4.38 1.89
C MET A 283 13.48 3.86 0.68
N GLU A 284 12.16 3.88 0.74
CA GLU A 284 11.27 3.43 -0.33
C GLU A 284 11.47 4.25 -1.60
N TYR A 285 11.64 5.57 -1.48
CA TYR A 285 11.92 6.45 -2.62
C TYR A 285 13.21 6.07 -3.36
N ARG A 286 14.27 5.73 -2.60
CA ARG A 286 15.54 5.25 -3.18
C ARG A 286 15.36 3.96 -3.96
N ILE A 287 14.63 3.01 -3.38
CA ILE A 287 14.41 1.68 -3.97
C ILE A 287 13.49 1.78 -5.18
N ALA A 288 12.31 2.39 -5.03
CA ALA A 288 11.29 2.48 -6.08
C ALA A 288 11.79 3.22 -7.31
N SER A 289 12.49 4.38 -7.13
CA SER A 289 13.06 5.15 -8.22
C SER A 289 14.11 4.40 -9.05
N ARG A 290 14.75 3.37 -8.47
CA ARG A 290 15.67 2.49 -9.19
C ARG A 290 14.96 1.30 -9.81
N LEU A 291 13.99 0.70 -9.10
CA LEU A 291 13.28 -0.49 -9.56
C LEU A 291 12.54 -0.28 -10.88
N ILE A 292 11.89 0.88 -11.07
CA ILE A 292 11.16 1.15 -12.31
C ILE A 292 12.02 1.10 -13.57
N LYS A 293 13.35 1.23 -13.43
CA LYS A 293 14.32 1.17 -14.53
C LYS A 293 14.87 -0.25 -14.78
N THR A 294 14.47 -1.22 -13.97
CA THR A 294 14.96 -2.61 -14.09
C THR A 294 14.11 -3.42 -15.07
N ASP A 295 14.74 -4.41 -15.69
CA ASP A 295 14.05 -5.38 -16.53
C ASP A 295 12.97 -6.15 -15.74
N ASN A 296 13.20 -6.40 -14.44
CA ASN A 296 12.21 -7.06 -13.58
C ASN A 296 10.89 -6.28 -13.51
N PHE A 297 10.96 -4.96 -13.33
CA PHE A 297 9.74 -4.15 -13.30
C PHE A 297 9.05 -4.13 -14.67
N GLN A 298 9.80 -3.96 -15.74
CA GLN A 298 9.24 -3.97 -17.10
C GLN A 298 8.57 -5.30 -17.44
N GLU A 299 9.21 -6.41 -17.07
CA GLU A 299 8.66 -7.74 -17.29
C GLU A 299 7.42 -8.01 -16.44
N GLY A 300 7.44 -7.63 -15.16
CA GLY A 300 6.28 -7.77 -14.29
C GLY A 300 5.07 -6.99 -14.79
N VAL A 301 5.28 -5.76 -15.25
CA VAL A 301 4.23 -4.93 -15.87
C VAL A 301 3.71 -5.56 -17.15
N ARG A 302 4.60 -6.07 -18.01
CA ARG A 302 4.20 -6.81 -19.23
C ARG A 302 3.28 -7.96 -18.86
N ALA A 303 3.74 -8.84 -17.97
CA ALA A 303 3.05 -10.08 -17.65
C ALA A 303 1.67 -9.86 -17.01
N VAL A 304 1.55 -8.85 -16.12
CA VAL A 304 0.34 -8.67 -15.31
C VAL A 304 -0.65 -7.68 -15.95
N LEU A 305 -0.17 -6.62 -16.58
CA LEU A 305 -1.03 -5.51 -17.03
C LEU A 305 -1.17 -5.43 -18.55
N ILE A 306 -0.13 -5.73 -19.31
CA ILE A 306 -0.13 -5.59 -20.77
C ILE A 306 -0.64 -6.90 -21.41
N ASP A 307 0.15 -7.97 -21.30
CA ASP A 307 -0.18 -9.28 -21.93
C ASP A 307 -1.17 -10.09 -21.08
N ARG A 308 -1.18 -9.86 -19.77
CA ARG A 308 -2.07 -10.52 -18.80
C ARG A 308 -1.95 -12.04 -18.78
N ASP A 309 -0.78 -12.56 -19.17
CA ASP A 309 -0.46 -13.97 -19.11
C ASP A 309 -0.11 -14.45 -17.70
N ASN A 310 0.19 -13.52 -16.78
CA ASN A 310 0.62 -13.78 -15.40
C ASN A 310 1.83 -14.74 -15.33
N ALA A 311 2.66 -14.75 -16.34
CA ALA A 311 3.82 -15.62 -16.48
C ALA A 311 5.10 -14.78 -16.70
N PRO A 312 5.56 -14.03 -15.69
CA PRO A 312 6.75 -13.21 -15.82
C PRO A 312 8.00 -14.10 -15.92
N ASN A 313 8.91 -13.71 -16.81
CA ASN A 313 10.21 -14.32 -16.98
C ASN A 313 11.28 -13.47 -16.29
N TRP A 314 11.45 -13.67 -14.98
CA TRP A 314 12.35 -12.86 -14.16
C TRP A 314 13.82 -13.02 -14.57
N SER A 315 14.59 -11.93 -14.53
CA SER A 315 16.02 -11.94 -14.81
C SER A 315 16.79 -11.04 -13.82
N PRO A 316 17.72 -11.59 -13.04
CA PRO A 316 18.08 -13.01 -12.93
C PRO A 316 16.98 -13.85 -12.27
N ALA A 317 16.77 -15.08 -12.72
CA ALA A 317 15.74 -15.95 -12.16
C ALA A 317 16.09 -16.54 -10.78
N PRO A 318 17.35 -17.01 -10.49
CA PRO A 318 17.66 -17.55 -9.18
C PRO A 318 18.00 -16.44 -8.19
N LEU A 319 17.47 -16.54 -6.96
CA LEU A 319 17.82 -15.65 -5.85
C LEU A 319 19.32 -15.53 -5.63
N SER A 320 20.05 -16.65 -5.74
CA SER A 320 21.52 -16.72 -5.55
C SER A 320 22.33 -15.92 -6.59
N ALA A 321 21.73 -15.51 -7.70
CA ALA A 321 22.40 -14.68 -8.69
C ALA A 321 22.37 -13.18 -8.31
N ILE A 322 21.62 -12.80 -7.27
CA ILE A 322 21.52 -11.42 -6.80
C ILE A 322 22.40 -11.27 -5.56
N SER A 323 23.47 -10.51 -5.70
CA SER A 323 24.45 -10.28 -4.62
C SER A 323 23.97 -9.25 -3.61
N GLU A 324 24.50 -9.30 -2.38
CA GLU A 324 24.23 -8.30 -1.35
C GLU A 324 24.65 -6.89 -1.80
N SER A 325 25.74 -6.77 -2.57
CA SER A 325 26.18 -5.48 -3.11
C SER A 325 25.18 -4.88 -4.11
N GLU A 326 24.46 -5.70 -4.89
CA GLU A 326 23.37 -5.23 -5.72
C GLU A 326 22.20 -4.74 -4.88
N ILE A 327 21.83 -5.48 -3.82
CA ILE A 327 20.81 -5.05 -2.88
C ILE A 327 21.20 -3.73 -2.21
N ASP A 328 22.45 -3.60 -1.71
CA ASP A 328 22.96 -2.36 -1.10
C ASP A 328 22.83 -1.14 -2.02
N ALA A 329 23.04 -1.33 -3.32
CA ALA A 329 22.93 -0.25 -4.29
C ALA A 329 21.51 0.35 -4.36
N PHE A 330 20.45 -0.42 -4.10
CA PHE A 330 19.09 0.10 -4.06
C PHE A 330 18.82 0.97 -2.84
N PHE A 331 19.47 0.70 -1.71
CA PHE A 331 19.33 1.47 -0.48
C PHE A 331 20.23 2.71 -0.42
N ALA A 332 21.25 2.78 -1.28
CA ALA A 332 22.18 3.89 -1.32
C ALA A 332 21.49 5.23 -1.65
N PRO A 333 22.01 6.37 -1.20
CA PRO A 333 21.51 7.68 -1.57
C PRO A 333 21.38 7.86 -3.10
N LEU A 334 20.37 8.62 -3.55
CA LEU A 334 20.21 8.97 -4.95
C LEU A 334 21.11 10.15 -5.31
N GLU A 335 21.67 10.16 -6.51
CA GLU A 335 22.44 11.31 -7.05
C GLU A 335 21.57 12.57 -7.18
N THR A 336 20.27 12.39 -7.41
CA THR A 336 19.26 13.47 -7.49
C THR A 336 18.92 14.09 -6.14
N GLY A 337 19.45 13.56 -5.05
CA GLY A 337 19.16 13.98 -3.68
C GLY A 337 18.07 13.17 -2.99
N PRO A 338 17.83 13.43 -1.69
CA PRO A 338 16.81 12.73 -0.89
C PRO A 338 15.40 13.17 -1.26
N LEU A 339 14.41 12.37 -0.85
CA LEU A 339 13.01 12.78 -0.82
C LEU A 339 12.86 14.04 0.05
N THR A 340 12.16 15.04 -0.44
CA THR A 340 11.81 16.23 0.33
C THR A 340 10.39 16.12 0.85
N PHE A 341 10.16 16.57 2.09
CA PHE A 341 8.85 16.56 2.71
C PHE A 341 8.24 17.94 2.75
N LEU A 342 6.92 17.98 2.71
CA LEU A 342 6.18 19.22 2.93
C LEU A 342 6.40 19.68 4.38
N GLU A 343 6.64 20.98 4.57
CA GLU A 343 6.72 21.54 5.91
C GLU A 343 5.35 21.45 6.59
N THR A 344 5.34 20.90 7.78
CA THR A 344 4.13 20.75 8.60
C THR A 344 4.08 21.82 9.68
N ASN A 345 4.18 23.11 9.28
CA ASN A 345 4.08 24.26 10.20
C ASN A 345 2.67 24.43 10.76
#